data_e5b232ad25c41b57c31b82c6cb9f7eba
#
_entry.id   e5b232ad25c41b57c31b82c6cb9f7eba
#
_cell.length_a   1.000
_cell.length_b   1.000
_cell.length_c   1.000
_cell.angle_alpha   90.00
_cell.angle_beta   90.00
_cell.angle_gamma   90.00
#
_symmetry.space_group_name_H-M   'P 1'
#
loop_
_entity.id
_entity.type
_entity.pdbx_description
1 polymer ?
#
loop_
_entity_poly.entity_id
_entity_poly.type
_entity_poly.pdbx_seq_one_letter_code
_entity_poly.pdbx_strand_id
1 'polypeptide(L)'
;MNPTAPSLETPQAVDFQTSPDQYRHWNLHFDGDLARLTMAVDPDQPIRPGYELKLNTYDLGVDIELADAIQRIRFENPSTRAVIIDGALDKVFCAGANILMLRS
;
A
#
# COMPACT_ATOMS: atom_id res chain seq x y z
N MET A 1 5.93 15.53 -28.00
CA MET A 1 5.47 15.44 -27.54
C MET A 1 4.77 15.34 -27.00
N ASN A 2 4.47 15.73 -27.16
CA ASN A 2 3.84 15.90 -26.64
C ASN A 2 3.19 15.87 -25.96
N PRO A 3 3.27 16.06 -25.70
CA PRO A 3 2.78 15.96 -25.05
C PRO A 3 1.88 16.10 -24.54
N THR A 4 1.70 16.45 -24.64
CA THR A 4 1.02 16.62 -24.33
C THR A 4 0.04 16.71 -23.82
N ALA A 5 0.47 17.12 -23.86
CA ALA A 5 -0.63 17.63 -23.38
C ALA A 5 -1.74 16.92 -23.01
N PRO A 6 -2.01 16.30 -23.31
CA PRO A 6 -3.14 15.78 -22.83
C PRO A 6 -3.20 15.39 -21.45
N SER A 7 -2.21 15.64 -20.80
CA SER A 7 -2.22 15.35 -19.41
C SER A 7 -3.32 16.06 -18.68
N LEU A 8 -3.93 17.05 -19.26
CA LEU A 8 -5.07 17.69 -18.64
C LEU A 8 -6.28 16.80 -18.60
N GLU A 9 -6.43 15.98 -19.61
CA GLU A 9 -7.57 15.12 -19.67
C GLU A 9 -7.24 13.72 -19.31
N THR A 10 -5.98 13.37 -19.27
CA THR A 10 -5.58 12.05 -18.85
C THR A 10 -5.36 12.01 -17.38
N PRO A 11 -5.83 11.01 -16.67
CA PRO A 11 -5.49 10.85 -15.26
C PRO A 11 -3.98 10.74 -15.13
N GLN A 12 -3.46 11.24 -14.04
CA GLN A 12 -2.05 11.07 -13.77
C GLN A 12 -1.71 9.58 -13.72
N ALA A 13 -0.56 9.26 -14.29
CA ALA A 13 -0.07 7.90 -14.21
C ALA A 13 0.23 7.54 -12.75
N VAL A 14 -0.10 6.33 -12.37
CA VAL A 14 0.19 5.82 -11.05
C VAL A 14 1.61 5.32 -11.04
N ASP A 15 2.40 5.76 -10.06
CA ASP A 15 3.76 5.28 -9.88
C ASP A 15 3.72 4.05 -8.97
N PHE A 16 4.11 2.91 -9.51
CA PHE A 16 4.13 1.66 -8.76
C PHE A 16 5.45 1.44 -8.02
N GLN A 17 6.40 2.35 -8.15
CA GLN A 17 7.68 2.22 -7.49
C GLN A 17 7.59 2.73 -6.07
N THR A 18 8.08 1.95 -5.12
CA THR A 18 8.13 2.34 -3.73
C THR A 18 9.23 1.54 -3.03
N SER A 19 9.44 1.83 -1.76
CA SER A 19 10.41 1.11 -0.93
C SER A 19 9.95 1.16 0.52
N PRO A 20 10.45 0.26 1.39
CA PRO A 20 9.96 0.22 2.77
C PRO A 20 10.07 1.53 3.54
N ASP A 21 11.06 2.34 3.27
CA ASP A 21 11.20 3.64 3.93
C ASP A 21 10.24 4.68 3.40
N GLN A 22 9.50 4.37 2.33
CA GLN A 22 8.50 5.26 1.74
C GLN A 22 7.07 4.76 1.98
N TYR A 23 6.90 3.62 2.64
CA TYR A 23 5.57 3.08 2.87
C TYR A 23 4.75 4.02 3.75
N ARG A 24 3.50 4.22 3.39
CA ARG A 24 2.54 5.03 4.13
C ARG A 24 1.51 4.19 4.85
N HIS A 25 1.33 2.94 4.43
CA HIS A 25 0.21 2.11 4.86
C HIS A 25 0.65 0.80 5.47
N TRP A 26 1.91 0.40 5.27
CA TRP A 26 2.41 -0.87 5.78
C TRP A 26 3.72 -0.67 6.50
N ASN A 27 3.91 -1.44 7.54
CA ASN A 27 5.20 -1.53 8.23
C ASN A 27 5.75 -2.92 7.99
N LEU A 28 6.95 -3.01 7.47
CA LEU A 28 7.64 -4.27 7.23
C LEU A 28 8.76 -4.41 8.23
N HIS A 29 8.73 -5.49 9.00
CA HIS A 29 9.72 -5.75 10.03
C HIS A 29 10.22 -7.18 9.92
N PHE A 30 11.53 -7.38 10.02
CA PHE A 30 12.14 -8.70 9.99
C PHE A 30 12.67 -9.04 11.38
N ASP A 31 12.41 -10.28 11.80
CA ASP A 31 12.89 -10.82 13.06
C ASP A 31 13.37 -12.23 12.77
N GLY A 32 14.68 -12.39 12.56
CA GLY A 32 15.26 -13.66 12.17
C GLY A 32 14.68 -14.12 10.83
N ASP A 33 14.08 -15.29 10.82
CA ASP A 33 13.48 -15.88 9.63
C ASP A 33 11.99 -15.54 9.51
N LEU A 34 11.52 -14.58 10.33
CA LEU A 34 10.13 -14.17 10.34
C LEU A 34 10.02 -12.77 9.78
N ALA A 35 9.07 -12.53 8.90
CA ALA A 35 8.72 -11.21 8.42
C ALA A 35 7.34 -10.84 8.95
N ARG A 36 7.19 -9.61 9.41
CA ARG A 36 5.90 -9.10 9.88
C ARG A 36 5.48 -7.92 9.02
N LEU A 37 4.29 -8.01 8.48
CA LEU A 37 3.66 -6.92 7.73
C LEU A 37 2.48 -6.41 8.54
N THR A 38 2.55 -5.18 8.99
CA THR A 38 1.48 -4.57 9.77
C THR A 38 0.76 -3.56 8.91
N MET A 39 -0.55 -3.73 8.76
CA MET A 39 -1.39 -2.81 8.01
C MET A 39 -1.77 -1.64 8.91
N ALA A 40 -1.21 -0.47 8.60
CA ALA A 40 -1.41 0.75 9.35
C ALA A 40 -1.70 1.88 8.37
N VAL A 41 -2.87 1.81 7.74
CA VAL A 41 -3.22 2.72 6.65
C VAL A 41 -3.33 4.14 7.17
N ASP A 42 -2.65 5.06 6.49
CA ASP A 42 -2.76 6.48 6.79
C ASP A 42 -4.02 7.01 6.09
N PRO A 43 -5.04 7.43 6.86
CA PRO A 43 -6.31 7.84 6.26
C PRO A 43 -6.19 9.08 5.38
N ASP A 44 -5.13 9.87 5.58
CA ASP A 44 -4.93 11.11 4.85
C ASP A 44 -4.04 10.95 3.63
N GLN A 45 -3.69 9.71 3.25
CA GLN A 45 -2.78 9.44 2.13
C GLN A 45 -3.41 8.51 1.11
N PRO A 46 -4.60 8.84 0.58
CA PRO A 46 -5.16 8.03 -0.52
C PRO A 46 -4.31 8.19 -1.78
N ILE A 47 -4.44 7.25 -2.71
CA ILE A 47 -3.68 7.31 -3.96
C ILE A 47 -4.09 8.52 -4.79
N ARG A 48 -5.30 9.02 -4.59
CA ARG A 48 -5.82 10.22 -5.26
C ARG A 48 -6.61 11.04 -4.26
N PRO A 49 -6.70 12.37 -4.44
CA PRO A 49 -7.51 13.19 -3.54
C PRO A 49 -9.00 12.88 -3.70
N GLY A 50 -9.78 13.24 -2.71
CA GLY A 50 -11.23 13.15 -2.76
C GLY A 50 -11.84 12.11 -1.85
N TYR A 51 -11.04 11.33 -1.13
CA TYR A 51 -11.57 10.38 -0.15
C TYR A 51 -10.55 10.13 0.95
N GLU A 52 -11.01 9.55 2.05
CA GLU A 52 -10.15 9.17 3.16
C GLU A 52 -10.11 7.65 3.29
N LEU A 53 -9.02 7.14 3.84
CA LEU A 53 -8.84 5.69 4.04
C LEU A 53 -9.08 5.36 5.52
N LYS A 54 -10.34 5.38 5.94
CA LYS A 54 -10.68 5.10 7.34
C LYS A 54 -10.70 3.61 7.62
N LEU A 55 -10.40 3.22 8.85
CA LEU A 55 -10.49 1.84 9.33
C LEU A 55 -9.67 0.87 8.46
N ASN A 56 -8.48 1.30 8.06
CA ASN A 56 -7.63 0.49 7.16
C ASN A 56 -8.36 0.09 5.89
N THR A 57 -9.14 0.99 5.30
CA THR A 57 -9.73 0.68 4.00
C THR A 57 -8.64 0.60 2.94
N TYR A 58 -8.92 -0.19 1.92
CA TYR A 58 -7.94 -0.56 0.92
C TYR A 58 -8.11 0.28 -0.34
N ASP A 59 -7.02 0.85 -0.84
CA ASP A 59 -6.99 1.46 -2.17
C ASP A 59 -5.75 0.97 -2.92
N LEU A 60 -5.55 1.48 -4.11
CA LEU A 60 -4.43 1.06 -4.94
C LEU A 60 -3.08 1.38 -4.27
N GLY A 61 -2.99 2.48 -3.53
CA GLY A 61 -1.76 2.82 -2.81
C GLY A 61 -1.40 1.79 -1.77
N VAL A 62 -2.39 1.28 -1.05
CA VAL A 62 -2.19 0.20 -0.07
C VAL A 62 -1.71 -1.07 -0.77
N ASP A 63 -2.29 -1.37 -1.93
CA ASP A 63 -1.94 -2.56 -2.70
C ASP A 63 -0.53 -2.48 -3.28
N ILE A 64 -0.13 -1.32 -3.77
CA ILE A 64 1.21 -1.11 -4.31
C ILE A 64 2.26 -1.44 -3.26
N GLU A 65 2.07 -0.95 -2.04
CA GLU A 65 3.02 -1.19 -0.96
C GLU A 65 3.05 -2.65 -0.55
N LEU A 66 1.89 -3.29 -0.48
CA LEU A 66 1.83 -4.71 -0.14
C LEU A 66 2.54 -5.55 -1.19
N ALA A 67 2.31 -5.27 -2.46
CA ALA A 67 2.97 -5.99 -3.54
C ALA A 67 4.49 -5.79 -3.49
N ASP A 68 4.95 -4.56 -3.24
CA ASP A 68 6.38 -4.29 -3.12
C ASP A 68 6.98 -5.04 -1.93
N ALA A 69 6.30 -5.04 -0.79
CA ALA A 69 6.78 -5.73 0.41
C ALA A 69 6.91 -7.23 0.18
N ILE A 70 5.93 -7.83 -0.48
CA ILE A 70 5.97 -9.27 -0.78
C ILE A 70 7.14 -9.60 -1.69
N GLN A 71 7.40 -8.78 -2.70
CA GLN A 71 8.53 -9.00 -3.60
C GLN A 71 9.86 -8.88 -2.87
N ARG A 72 9.99 -7.93 -1.94
CA ARG A 72 11.22 -7.77 -1.18
C ARG A 72 11.45 -8.93 -0.23
N ILE A 73 10.39 -9.43 0.42
CA ILE A 73 10.50 -10.61 1.26
C ILE A 73 10.99 -11.79 0.42
N ARG A 74 10.40 -11.96 -0.76
CA ARG A 74 10.68 -13.11 -1.61
C ARG A 74 12.09 -13.08 -2.21
N PHE A 75 12.53 -11.92 -2.68
CA PHE A 75 13.76 -11.84 -3.47
C PHE A 75 14.95 -11.25 -2.71
N GLU A 76 14.71 -10.36 -1.74
CA GLU A 76 15.80 -9.74 -0.99
C GLU A 76 16.04 -10.42 0.36
N ASN A 77 15.08 -11.18 0.84
CA ASN A 77 15.19 -11.86 2.13
C ASN A 77 14.76 -13.31 2.00
N PRO A 78 15.46 -14.10 1.17
CA PRO A 78 15.03 -15.47 0.88
C PRO A 78 15.12 -16.42 2.07
N SER A 79 15.77 -16.01 3.16
CA SER A 79 15.81 -16.81 4.37
C SER A 79 14.52 -16.72 5.18
N THR A 80 13.59 -15.85 4.80
CA THR A 80 12.31 -15.73 5.48
C THR A 80 11.51 -17.02 5.31
N ARG A 81 11.06 -17.57 6.43
CA ARG A 81 10.32 -18.85 6.45
C ARG A 81 8.85 -18.67 6.76
N ALA A 82 8.47 -17.53 7.34
CA ALA A 82 7.08 -17.27 7.67
C ALA A 82 6.82 -15.78 7.59
N VAL A 83 5.59 -15.41 7.22
CA VAL A 83 5.14 -14.03 7.17
C VAL A 83 3.90 -13.90 8.04
N ILE A 84 3.94 -12.97 8.98
CA ILE A 84 2.77 -12.63 9.78
C ILE A 84 2.20 -11.34 9.23
N ILE A 85 0.92 -11.34 8.92
CA ILE A 85 0.20 -10.13 8.49
C ILE A 85 -0.78 -9.79 9.60
N ASP A 86 -0.64 -8.58 10.16
CA ASP A 86 -1.54 -8.12 11.21
C ASP A 86 -1.95 -6.68 10.94
N GLY A 87 -2.86 -6.16 11.76
CA GLY A 87 -3.34 -4.80 11.64
C GLY A 87 -3.00 -3.98 12.87
N ALA A 88 -2.78 -2.69 12.65
CA ALA A 88 -2.47 -1.77 13.73
C ALA A 88 -3.72 -1.32 14.49
N LEU A 89 -4.90 -1.47 13.90
CA LEU A 89 -6.14 -1.05 14.54
C LEU A 89 -6.66 -2.13 15.49
N ASP A 90 -7.27 -1.67 16.59
CA ASP A 90 -7.92 -2.56 17.52
C ASP A 90 -9.26 -3.00 16.92
N LYS A 91 -9.53 -4.31 16.94
CA LYS A 91 -10.82 -4.90 16.51
C LYS A 91 -11.10 -4.85 15.02
N VAL A 92 -10.27 -4.19 14.21
CA VAL A 92 -10.46 -4.13 12.77
C VAL A 92 -9.12 -4.35 12.09
N PHE A 93 -9.05 -5.34 11.21
CA PHE A 93 -7.87 -5.51 10.36
C PHE A 93 -7.99 -4.61 9.13
N CYS A 94 -9.05 -4.73 8.38
CA CYS A 94 -9.29 -3.97 7.15
C CYS A 94 -10.78 -3.86 6.90
N ALA A 95 -11.26 -2.64 6.64
CA ALA A 95 -12.67 -2.42 6.36
C ALA A 95 -13.06 -2.76 4.91
N GLY A 96 -12.10 -3.17 4.09
CA GLY A 96 -12.35 -3.55 2.70
C GLY A 96 -11.95 -2.46 1.73
N ALA A 97 -12.27 -2.66 0.45
CA ALA A 97 -11.90 -1.71 -0.57
C ALA A 97 -12.68 -0.40 -0.40
N ASN A 98 -12.01 0.70 -0.69
CA ASN A 98 -12.66 2.00 -0.58
C ASN A 98 -13.60 2.20 -1.76
N ILE A 99 -14.88 2.43 -1.46
CA ILE A 99 -15.89 2.55 -2.49
C ILE A 99 -15.65 3.79 -3.35
N LEU A 100 -15.18 4.86 -2.75
CA LEU A 100 -14.91 6.09 -3.49
C LEU A 100 -13.75 5.93 -4.46
N MET A 101 -12.76 5.09 -4.10
CA MET A 101 -11.69 4.74 -5.02
C MET A 101 -12.24 4.03 -6.25
N LEU A 102 -13.21 3.15 -6.07
CA LEU A 102 -13.79 2.40 -7.18
C LEU A 102 -14.59 3.28 -8.12
N ARG A 103 -14.98 4.47 -7.67
CA ARG A 103 -15.74 5.42 -8.47
C ARG A 103 -14.87 6.47 -9.14
N SER A 104 -13.62 6.51 -8.83
CA SER A 104 -12.72 7.55 -9.33
C SER A 104 -11.97 7.13 -10.60
#